data_bb352d5af743069ee2a56935e9712270
#
_entry.id   bb352d5af743069ee2a56935e9712270
#
_cell.length_a   1.000
_cell.length_b   1.000
_cell.length_c   1.000
_cell.angle_alpha   90.00
_cell.angle_beta   90.00
_cell.angle_gamma   90.00
#
_symmetry.space_group_name_H-M   'P 1'
#
loop_
_entity.id
_entity.type
_entity.pdbx_description
1 polymer ?
#
loop_
_entity_poly.entity_id
_entity_poly.type
_entity_poly.pdbx_seq_one_letter_code
_entity_poly.pdbx_strand_id
1 'polypeptide(L)'
;MDEVVDASTGNKVEKDKYYSKYPPRPIPKCLDDLRVSTEAATGCKFNFCLVNYYASGSDSISYHSDDERFLGNLPAIASFSLGAKRDFLMKHKPTAPNDNAPPPPETKPIKLPLASGDMILMKGRTQANWLHSIPKRTGKNAEDGGRINITFRRAMVKAGTENYYNYNVGSGPVYKWDDNRREMRLWNP
;
A
#
# COMPACT_ATOMS: atom_id res chain seq x y z
N MET A 1 10.87 -25.57 8.78
CA MET A 1 9.79 -24.56 8.60
C MET A 1 9.87 -23.65 9.80
N ASP A 2 10.10 -22.36 9.58
CA ASP A 2 10.22 -21.42 10.70
C ASP A 2 8.84 -21.27 11.36
N GLU A 3 8.83 -21.43 12.69
CA GLU A 3 7.63 -21.20 13.48
C GLU A 3 7.22 -19.73 13.36
N VAL A 4 5.94 -19.52 13.04
CA VAL A 4 5.35 -18.19 12.95
C VAL A 4 4.93 -17.78 14.35
N VAL A 5 5.44 -16.67 14.83
CA VAL A 5 5.20 -16.14 16.18
C VAL A 5 4.57 -14.76 16.06
N ASP A 6 3.50 -14.51 16.80
CA ASP A 6 2.91 -13.19 16.94
C ASP A 6 3.91 -12.22 17.60
N ALA A 7 4.22 -11.14 16.91
CA ALA A 7 5.25 -10.19 17.37
C ALA A 7 4.85 -9.43 18.64
N SER A 8 3.58 -9.37 18.99
CA SER A 8 3.07 -8.65 20.16
C SER A 8 2.95 -9.55 21.39
N THR A 9 2.64 -10.83 21.19
CA THR A 9 2.37 -11.77 22.30
C THR A 9 3.45 -12.81 22.48
N GLY A 10 4.33 -13.02 21.49
CA GLY A 10 5.33 -14.10 21.48
C GLY A 10 4.72 -15.50 21.29
N ASN A 11 3.43 -15.63 21.10
CA ASN A 11 2.75 -16.90 20.95
C ASN A 11 2.86 -17.44 19.53
N LYS A 12 2.87 -18.78 19.40
CA LYS A 12 2.76 -19.43 18.09
C LYS A 12 1.43 -19.07 17.46
N VAL A 13 1.49 -18.56 16.23
CA VAL A 13 0.31 -18.32 15.42
C VAL A 13 0.07 -19.54 14.53
N GLU A 14 -1.08 -20.19 14.67
CA GLU A 14 -1.50 -21.20 13.71
C GLU A 14 -1.62 -20.57 12.32
N LYS A 15 -1.07 -21.26 11.32
CA LYS A 15 -1.18 -20.79 9.93
C LYS A 15 -2.67 -20.64 9.58
N ASP A 16 -3.12 -19.42 9.41
CA ASP A 16 -4.45 -19.15 8.90
C ASP A 16 -4.59 -19.83 7.53
N LYS A 17 -5.77 -20.43 7.28
CA LYS A 17 -6.12 -21.00 5.97
C LYS A 17 -5.91 -20.03 4.80
N TYR A 18 -6.00 -18.73 5.04
CA TYR A 18 -5.72 -17.69 4.06
C TYR A 18 -4.24 -17.59 3.71
N TYR A 19 -3.35 -17.85 4.64
CA TYR A 19 -1.91 -17.90 4.38
C TYR A 19 -1.52 -18.96 3.36
N SER A 20 -2.09 -20.14 3.50
CA SER A 20 -1.85 -21.24 2.55
C SER A 20 -2.39 -20.91 1.15
N LYS A 21 -3.47 -20.13 1.10
CA LYS A 21 -4.14 -19.76 -0.16
C LYS A 21 -3.43 -18.63 -0.91
N TYR A 22 -2.86 -17.67 -0.17
CA TYR A 22 -2.22 -16.47 -0.75
C TYR A 22 -0.82 -16.24 -0.16
N PRO A 23 0.14 -17.15 -0.37
CA PRO A 23 1.48 -16.98 0.18
C PRO A 23 2.15 -15.72 -0.39
N PRO A 24 2.96 -15.00 0.42
CA PRO A 24 3.77 -13.91 -0.08
C PRO A 24 4.69 -14.42 -1.20
N ARG A 25 4.93 -13.58 -2.18
CA ARG A 25 5.76 -13.91 -3.33
C ARG A 25 7.04 -13.09 -3.28
N PRO A 26 8.14 -13.60 -3.86
CA PRO A 26 9.31 -12.80 -4.12
C PRO A 26 8.92 -11.56 -4.94
N ILE A 27 9.56 -10.44 -4.64
CA ILE A 27 9.39 -9.22 -5.45
C ILE A 27 9.99 -9.51 -6.82
N PRO A 28 9.24 -9.34 -7.93
CA PRO A 28 9.77 -9.52 -9.28
C PRO A 28 10.99 -8.63 -9.52
N LYS A 29 11.95 -9.10 -10.32
CA LYS A 29 13.21 -8.40 -10.54
C LYS A 29 13.03 -6.92 -10.94
N CYS A 30 12.11 -6.61 -11.85
CA CYS A 30 11.85 -5.24 -12.27
C CYS A 30 11.38 -4.32 -11.12
N LEU A 31 10.60 -4.85 -10.19
CA LEU A 31 10.18 -4.12 -8.99
C LEU A 31 11.29 -4.07 -7.94
N ASP A 32 12.14 -5.09 -7.87
CA ASP A 32 13.29 -5.11 -6.96
C ASP A 32 14.35 -4.10 -7.39
N ASP A 33 14.62 -3.98 -8.69
CA ASP A 33 15.51 -2.96 -9.24
C ASP A 33 14.99 -1.54 -8.91
N LEU A 34 13.67 -1.31 -9.05
CA LEU A 34 13.04 -0.04 -8.66
C LEU A 34 13.12 0.18 -7.14
N ARG A 35 12.93 -0.87 -6.33
CA ARG A 35 13.08 -0.82 -4.87
C ARG A 35 14.48 -0.39 -4.47
N VAL A 36 15.51 -1.01 -5.05
CA VAL A 36 16.92 -0.70 -4.76
C VAL A 36 17.23 0.76 -5.11
N SER A 37 16.78 1.23 -6.29
CA SER A 37 16.94 2.62 -6.69
C SER A 37 16.21 3.58 -5.74
N THR A 38 15.01 3.20 -5.28
CA THR A 38 14.22 3.98 -4.32
C THR A 38 14.93 4.05 -2.97
N GLU A 39 15.50 2.95 -2.48
CA GLU A 39 16.28 2.92 -1.24
C GLU A 39 17.49 3.85 -1.32
N ALA A 40 18.21 3.82 -2.45
CA ALA A 40 19.35 4.70 -2.66
C ALA A 40 18.96 6.19 -2.64
N ALA A 41 17.83 6.52 -3.29
CA ALA A 41 17.36 7.91 -3.38
C ALA A 41 16.76 8.44 -2.07
N THR A 42 16.14 7.58 -1.25
CA THR A 42 15.38 8.00 -0.06
C THR A 42 16.08 7.78 1.27
N GLY A 43 17.11 6.91 1.29
CA GLY A 43 17.75 6.43 2.51
C GLY A 43 16.88 5.48 3.35
N CYS A 44 15.69 5.13 2.87
CA CYS A 44 14.78 4.20 3.53
C CYS A 44 15.10 2.75 3.12
N LYS A 45 14.58 1.78 3.88
CA LYS A 45 14.68 0.35 3.55
C LYS A 45 13.31 -0.26 3.39
N PHE A 46 13.15 -1.10 2.36
CA PHE A 46 11.88 -1.71 1.99
C PHE A 46 12.05 -3.22 1.75
N ASN A 47 11.11 -4.03 2.21
CA ASN A 47 11.10 -5.48 1.99
C ASN A 47 9.72 -6.02 1.58
N PHE A 48 8.76 -5.12 1.36
CA PHE A 48 7.40 -5.45 0.99
C PHE A 48 6.96 -4.53 -0.14
N CYS A 49 6.25 -5.08 -1.13
CA CYS A 49 5.68 -4.34 -2.25
C CYS A 49 4.21 -4.68 -2.39
N LEU A 50 3.36 -3.65 -2.43
CA LEU A 50 1.95 -3.76 -2.78
C LEU A 50 1.69 -3.04 -4.10
N VAL A 51 0.99 -3.72 -5.00
CA VAL A 51 0.62 -3.16 -6.31
C VAL A 51 -0.90 -3.07 -6.40
N ASN A 52 -1.42 -1.87 -6.63
CA ASN A 52 -2.83 -1.62 -6.88
C ASN A 52 -3.03 -1.23 -8.35
N TYR A 53 -4.03 -1.84 -8.98
CA TYR A 53 -4.44 -1.49 -10.33
C TYR A 53 -5.82 -0.81 -10.30
N TYR A 54 -5.89 0.35 -10.89
CA TYR A 54 -7.11 1.12 -11.15
C TYR A 54 -7.36 1.03 -12.65
N ALA A 55 -8.37 0.28 -13.06
CA ALA A 55 -8.64 0.03 -14.48
C ALA A 55 -9.11 1.30 -15.21
N SER A 56 -9.80 2.19 -14.50
CA SER A 56 -10.30 3.44 -15.03
C SER A 56 -10.42 4.53 -13.97
N GLY A 57 -10.90 5.70 -14.36
CA GLY A 57 -11.23 6.79 -13.45
C GLY A 57 -12.33 6.46 -12.45
N SER A 58 -13.16 5.45 -12.70
CA SER A 58 -14.23 5.01 -11.80
C SER A 58 -13.71 4.24 -10.58
N ASP A 59 -12.50 3.68 -10.66
CA ASP A 59 -11.87 3.02 -9.52
C ASP A 59 -11.30 4.05 -8.54
N SER A 60 -11.39 3.75 -7.27
CA SER A 60 -10.99 4.68 -6.22
C SER A 60 -10.59 3.94 -4.95
N ILE A 61 -9.90 4.63 -4.07
CA ILE A 61 -9.73 4.22 -2.69
C ILE A 61 -10.12 5.36 -1.77
N SER A 62 -10.95 5.05 -0.78
CA SER A 62 -11.42 6.01 0.21
C SER A 62 -10.29 6.51 1.11
N TYR A 63 -10.56 7.55 1.91
CA TYR A 63 -9.60 8.05 2.89
C TYR A 63 -9.21 6.98 3.91
N HIS A 64 -7.93 6.67 3.97
CA HIS A 64 -7.31 5.70 4.87
C HIS A 64 -5.90 6.15 5.28
N SER A 65 -5.31 5.46 6.21
CA SER A 65 -3.87 5.48 6.49
C SER A 65 -3.31 4.06 6.38
N ASP A 66 -2.05 3.96 6.04
CA ASP A 66 -1.32 2.69 6.02
C ASP A 66 -0.68 2.51 7.40
N ASP A 67 -1.49 2.12 8.38
CA ASP A 67 -1.12 2.00 9.79
C ASP A 67 -1.22 0.56 10.31
N GLU A 68 -1.04 -0.41 9.41
CA GLU A 68 -1.03 -1.82 9.77
C GLU A 68 0.10 -2.12 10.76
N ARG A 69 -0.21 -2.90 11.79
CA ARG A 69 0.71 -3.21 12.89
C ARG A 69 2.05 -3.78 12.41
N PHE A 70 2.03 -4.58 11.35
CA PHE A 70 3.26 -5.18 10.81
C PHE A 70 4.22 -4.17 10.17
N LEU A 71 3.79 -2.96 9.87
CA LEU A 71 4.66 -1.90 9.38
C LEU A 71 5.47 -1.22 10.49
N GLY A 72 5.11 -1.48 11.74
CA GLY A 72 5.73 -0.85 12.90
C GLY A 72 5.33 0.61 13.07
N ASN A 73 6.04 1.30 13.94
CA ASN A 73 5.76 2.69 14.25
C ASN A 73 6.38 3.63 13.20
N LEU A 74 5.64 4.66 12.79
CA LEU A 74 6.06 5.71 11.85
C LEU A 74 6.64 5.16 10.53
N PRO A 75 5.92 4.31 9.81
CA PRO A 75 6.46 3.64 8.62
C PRO A 75 6.80 4.63 7.51
N ALA A 76 7.88 4.32 6.77
CA ALA A 76 8.17 4.96 5.50
C ALA A 76 7.52 4.17 4.37
N ILE A 77 6.79 4.86 3.50
CA ILE A 77 6.11 4.28 2.34
C ILE A 77 6.44 5.09 1.11
N ALA A 78 7.06 4.45 0.12
CA ALA A 78 7.29 5.05 -1.19
C ALA A 78 6.21 4.58 -2.16
N SER A 79 5.45 5.52 -2.71
CA SER A 79 4.28 5.26 -3.55
C SER A 79 4.49 5.83 -4.95
N PHE A 80 4.66 4.96 -5.95
CA PHE A 80 4.80 5.31 -7.36
C PHE A 80 3.46 5.28 -8.08
N SER A 81 3.32 6.17 -9.05
CA SER A 81 2.18 6.22 -9.97
C SER A 81 2.64 5.97 -11.39
N LEU A 82 2.01 5.05 -12.09
CA LEU A 82 2.25 4.76 -13.50
C LEU A 82 0.93 4.76 -14.28
N GLY A 83 0.94 5.26 -15.50
CA GLY A 83 -0.26 5.35 -16.35
C GLY A 83 -1.04 6.65 -16.16
N ALA A 84 -2.36 6.55 -16.04
CA ALA A 84 -3.24 7.72 -16.00
C ALA A 84 -2.97 8.62 -14.79
N LYS A 85 -2.93 9.93 -15.04
CA LYS A 85 -2.79 10.94 -13.98
C LYS A 85 -4.01 10.91 -13.05
N ARG A 86 -3.78 10.83 -11.73
CA ARG A 86 -4.82 10.84 -10.71
C ARG A 86 -4.50 11.83 -9.59
N ASP A 87 -5.53 12.38 -9.00
CA ASP A 87 -5.37 13.20 -7.80
C ASP A 87 -5.14 12.30 -6.59
N PHE A 88 -4.12 12.64 -5.80
CA PHE A 88 -3.87 12.07 -4.49
C PHE A 88 -4.26 13.13 -3.45
N LEU A 89 -5.27 12.82 -2.67
CA LEU A 89 -5.79 13.76 -1.67
C LEU A 89 -5.29 13.36 -0.29
N MET A 90 -4.91 14.37 0.49
CA MET A 90 -4.54 14.18 1.89
C MET A 90 -5.38 15.10 2.78
N LYS A 91 -5.87 14.57 3.90
CA LYS A 91 -6.50 15.37 4.95
C LYS A 91 -6.01 14.94 6.32
N HIS A 92 -6.01 15.86 7.27
CA HIS A 92 -5.64 15.53 8.66
C HIS A 92 -6.68 14.55 9.26
N LYS A 93 -6.21 13.63 10.09
CA LYS A 93 -7.11 12.78 10.90
C LYS A 93 -7.88 13.66 11.88
N PRO A 94 -9.16 13.34 12.17
CA PRO A 94 -9.87 14.03 13.24
C PRO A 94 -9.16 13.79 14.57
N THR A 95 -9.17 14.78 15.43
CA THR A 95 -8.64 14.65 16.80
C THR A 95 -9.56 13.70 17.60
N ALA A 96 -8.96 12.80 18.37
CA ALA A 96 -9.74 11.92 19.22
C ALA A 96 -10.53 12.76 20.27
N PRO A 97 -11.81 12.40 20.57
CA PRO A 97 -12.66 13.19 21.46
C PRO A 97 -12.10 13.41 22.88
N ASN A 98 -11.13 12.59 23.30
CA ASN A 98 -10.54 12.58 24.63
C ASN A 98 -9.15 13.24 24.70
N ASP A 99 -8.62 13.72 23.59
CA ASP A 99 -7.40 14.52 23.61
C ASP A 99 -7.76 15.95 23.98
N ASN A 100 -7.19 16.44 25.09
CA ASN A 100 -7.32 17.86 25.50
C ASN A 100 -6.62 18.82 24.51
N ALA A 101 -6.10 18.30 23.39
CA ALA A 101 -5.53 19.09 22.33
C ALA A 101 -6.65 19.77 21.51
N PRO A 102 -6.52 21.05 21.16
CA PRO A 102 -7.48 21.68 20.28
C PRO A 102 -7.53 20.92 18.94
N PRO A 103 -8.74 20.76 18.35
CA PRO A 103 -8.86 20.13 17.05
C PRO A 103 -7.92 20.83 16.07
N PRO A 104 -7.25 20.09 15.18
CA PRO A 104 -6.46 20.71 14.14
C PRO A 104 -7.38 21.66 13.35
N PRO A 105 -6.87 22.83 12.94
CA PRO A 105 -7.67 23.77 12.15
C PRO A 105 -8.22 23.02 10.93
N GLU A 106 -9.50 23.25 10.59
CA GLU A 106 -10.11 22.72 9.37
C GLU A 106 -9.28 23.17 8.17
N THR A 107 -8.33 22.32 7.78
CA THR A 107 -7.52 22.56 6.60
C THR A 107 -8.18 21.90 5.40
N LYS A 108 -8.28 22.65 4.30
CA LYS A 108 -8.70 22.05 3.03
C LYS A 108 -7.80 20.85 2.71
N PRO A 109 -8.33 19.76 2.16
CA PRO A 109 -7.50 18.64 1.74
C PRO A 109 -6.39 19.10 0.81
N ILE A 110 -5.18 18.62 1.06
CA ILE A 110 -4.05 18.82 0.15
C ILE A 110 -4.32 17.95 -1.08
N LYS A 111 -4.20 18.54 -2.25
CA LYS A 111 -4.37 17.86 -3.53
C LYS A 111 -3.05 17.82 -4.27
N LEU A 112 -2.56 16.61 -4.53
CA LEU A 112 -1.35 16.35 -5.30
C LEU A 112 -1.73 15.62 -6.59
N PRO A 113 -1.64 16.26 -7.76
CA PRO A 113 -1.89 15.59 -9.03
C PRO A 113 -0.69 14.72 -9.41
N LEU A 114 -0.84 13.40 -9.38
CA LEU A 114 0.22 12.44 -9.68
C LEU A 114 0.13 11.96 -11.13
N ALA A 115 1.17 12.24 -11.90
CA ALA A 115 1.37 11.76 -13.25
C ALA A 115 2.13 10.43 -13.27
N SER A 116 2.28 9.82 -14.46
CA SER A 116 3.10 8.63 -14.63
C SER A 116 4.57 8.93 -14.34
N GLY A 117 5.19 8.13 -13.48
CA GLY A 117 6.56 8.31 -13.01
C GLY A 117 6.69 9.07 -11.69
N ASP A 118 5.64 9.73 -11.21
CA ASP A 118 5.69 10.44 -9.95
C ASP A 118 5.76 9.48 -8.76
N MET A 119 6.55 9.87 -7.75
CA MET A 119 6.67 9.17 -6.47
C MET A 119 6.34 10.11 -5.32
N ILE A 120 5.55 9.62 -4.37
CA ILE A 120 5.38 10.24 -3.05
C ILE A 120 6.09 9.38 -2.01
N LEU A 121 6.92 10.01 -1.18
CA LEU A 121 7.48 9.40 0.01
C LEU A 121 6.73 9.90 1.25
N MET A 122 5.94 9.03 1.85
CA MET A 122 5.26 9.27 3.13
C MET A 122 6.11 8.69 4.25
N LYS A 123 6.55 9.50 5.21
CA LYS A 123 7.37 9.07 6.35
C LYS A 123 7.07 9.86 7.62
N GLY A 124 7.67 9.44 8.74
CA GLY A 124 7.46 10.07 10.03
C GLY A 124 5.98 9.98 10.44
N ARG A 125 5.39 11.08 10.89
CA ARG A 125 4.01 11.10 11.39
C ARG A 125 2.94 11.11 10.30
N THR A 126 3.27 10.91 9.02
CA THR A 126 2.28 10.95 7.94
C THR A 126 1.15 9.95 8.19
N GLN A 127 1.48 8.68 8.45
CA GLN A 127 0.43 7.66 8.67
C GLN A 127 -0.28 7.82 10.02
N ALA A 128 0.38 8.43 11.01
CA ALA A 128 -0.23 8.69 12.31
C ALA A 128 -1.27 9.82 12.23
N ASN A 129 -0.99 10.89 11.48
CA ASN A 129 -1.75 12.13 11.53
C ASN A 129 -2.61 12.40 10.28
N TRP A 130 -2.36 11.72 9.17
CA TRP A 130 -3.02 12.01 7.91
C TRP A 130 -3.74 10.80 7.32
N LEU A 131 -4.85 11.07 6.65
CA LEU A 131 -5.53 10.14 5.76
C LEU A 131 -5.25 10.56 4.33
N HIS A 132 -5.17 9.57 3.43
CA HIS A 132 -5.02 9.82 2.00
C HIS A 132 -6.01 9.00 1.18
N SER A 133 -6.29 9.45 -0.04
CA SER A 133 -7.26 8.81 -0.94
C SER A 133 -6.94 9.07 -2.41
N ILE A 134 -7.47 8.20 -3.27
CA ILE A 134 -7.60 8.43 -4.71
C ILE A 134 -9.09 8.53 -5.01
N PRO A 135 -9.62 9.72 -5.29
CA PRO A 135 -11.04 9.91 -5.54
C PRO A 135 -11.45 9.32 -6.89
N LYS A 136 -12.73 8.95 -7.01
CA LYS A 136 -13.33 8.66 -8.33
C LYS A 136 -13.26 9.88 -9.22
N ARG A 137 -13.07 9.64 -10.51
CA ARG A 137 -13.33 10.63 -11.55
C ARG A 137 -14.73 10.41 -12.13
N THR A 138 -15.39 11.49 -12.47
CA THR A 138 -16.73 11.48 -13.03
C THR A 138 -16.73 12.17 -14.40
N GLY A 139 -17.76 11.89 -15.23
CA GLY A 139 -17.91 12.48 -16.53
C GLY A 139 -16.92 11.93 -17.57
N LYS A 140 -16.54 12.77 -18.54
CA LYS A 140 -15.66 12.39 -19.65
C LYS A 140 -14.27 11.88 -19.21
N ASN A 141 -13.84 12.23 -18.01
CA ASN A 141 -12.56 11.80 -17.45
C ASN A 141 -12.59 10.42 -16.76
N ALA A 142 -13.76 9.79 -16.68
CA ALA A 142 -13.88 8.44 -16.11
C ALA A 142 -13.22 7.38 -17.01
N GLU A 143 -13.06 7.66 -18.29
CA GLU A 143 -12.44 6.77 -19.28
C GLU A 143 -10.93 6.95 -19.43
N ASP A 144 -10.32 7.83 -18.66
CA ASP A 144 -8.86 7.97 -18.62
C ASP A 144 -8.22 6.63 -18.26
N GLY A 145 -7.41 6.08 -19.09
CA GLY A 145 -6.81 4.76 -19.00
C GLY A 145 -6.41 4.28 -17.59
N GLY A 146 -5.87 3.09 -17.49
CA GLY A 146 -5.52 2.48 -16.21
C GLY A 146 -4.36 3.18 -15.50
N ARG A 147 -4.37 3.10 -14.16
CA ARG A 147 -3.25 3.52 -13.31
C ARG A 147 -2.76 2.34 -12.49
N ILE A 148 -1.47 2.16 -12.45
CA ILE A 148 -0.81 1.25 -11.51
C ILE A 148 -0.19 2.09 -10.40
N ASN A 149 -0.42 1.66 -9.18
CA ASN A 149 0.24 2.21 -8.00
C ASN A 149 1.12 1.14 -7.37
N ILE A 150 2.40 1.42 -7.25
CA ILE A 150 3.40 0.54 -6.64
C ILE A 150 3.81 1.18 -5.32
N THR A 151 3.57 0.49 -4.20
CA THR A 151 3.99 0.98 -2.89
C THR A 151 5.05 0.06 -2.30
N PHE A 152 6.20 0.65 -1.96
CA PHE A 152 7.24 -0.04 -1.19
C PHE A 152 7.10 0.31 0.28
N ARG A 153 7.13 -0.72 1.12
CA ARG A 153 6.95 -0.65 2.56
C ARG A 153 7.97 -1.54 3.26
N ARG A 154 8.11 -1.39 4.56
CA ARG A 154 8.93 -2.27 5.37
C ARG A 154 8.06 -3.02 6.36
N ALA A 155 7.88 -4.31 6.14
CA ALA A 155 7.30 -5.20 7.13
C ALA A 155 8.34 -5.48 8.22
N MET A 156 7.96 -5.25 9.48
CA MET A 156 8.81 -5.41 10.66
C MET A 156 8.62 -6.78 11.33
N VAL A 157 7.70 -7.59 10.81
CA VAL A 157 7.37 -8.93 11.29
C VAL A 157 7.70 -9.97 10.23
N LYS A 158 7.92 -11.21 10.65
CA LYS A 158 8.13 -12.32 9.71
C LYS A 158 6.88 -12.51 8.85
N ALA A 159 7.09 -12.90 7.59
CA ALA A 159 6.01 -13.29 6.70
C ALA A 159 5.13 -14.35 7.39
N GLY A 160 3.83 -14.11 7.49
CA GLY A 160 2.89 -15.03 8.12
C GLY A 160 2.43 -14.65 9.51
N THR A 161 2.95 -13.56 10.06
CA THR A 161 2.47 -13.02 11.33
C THR A 161 1.54 -11.86 11.09
N GLU A 162 0.56 -11.67 11.96
CA GLU A 162 -0.35 -10.53 12.05
C GLU A 162 -0.67 -9.84 10.71
N ASN A 163 -1.86 -9.81 10.27
CA ASN A 163 -2.37 -9.03 9.12
C ASN A 163 -1.51 -8.96 7.84
N TYR A 164 -0.30 -9.56 7.86
CA TYR A 164 0.60 -9.56 6.70
C TYR A 164 -0.09 -10.13 5.45
N TYR A 165 -1.10 -10.96 5.65
CA TYR A 165 -1.88 -11.61 4.58
C TYR A 165 -3.24 -11.01 4.35
N ASN A 166 -3.87 -10.48 5.36
CA ASN A 166 -5.17 -9.84 5.23
C ASN A 166 -5.12 -8.70 4.22
N TYR A 167 -3.92 -8.18 3.99
CA TYR A 167 -3.68 -7.16 2.99
C TYR A 167 -3.77 -7.66 1.55
N ASN A 168 -3.43 -8.93 1.32
CA ASN A 168 -3.46 -9.54 -0.01
C ASN A 168 -4.78 -10.25 -0.31
N VAL A 169 -5.67 -10.31 0.65
CA VAL A 169 -6.98 -10.96 0.54
C VAL A 169 -8.06 -9.91 0.32
N GLY A 170 -7.91 -9.12 -0.73
CA GLY A 170 -9.02 -8.32 -1.25
C GLY A 170 -10.12 -9.24 -1.82
N SER A 171 -11.34 -8.76 -1.83
CA SER A 171 -12.42 -9.38 -2.60
C SER A 171 -12.12 -9.19 -4.09
N GLY A 172 -11.88 -10.25 -4.82
CA GLY A 172 -11.65 -10.18 -6.25
C GLY A 172 -10.64 -11.21 -6.75
N PRO A 173 -10.44 -11.30 -8.07
CA PRO A 173 -9.53 -12.25 -8.65
C PRO A 173 -8.07 -11.92 -8.28
N VAL A 174 -7.31 -12.95 -7.96
CA VAL A 174 -5.88 -12.81 -7.70
C VAL A 174 -5.11 -13.07 -9.00
N TYR A 175 -4.19 -12.17 -9.32
CA TYR A 175 -3.34 -12.30 -10.50
C TYR A 175 -1.91 -12.63 -10.08
N LYS A 176 -1.27 -13.46 -10.89
CA LYS A 176 0.14 -13.84 -10.74
C LYS A 176 0.90 -13.43 -12.00
N TRP A 177 2.10 -12.89 -11.80
CA TRP A 177 3.01 -12.64 -12.90
C TRP A 177 3.52 -13.97 -13.49
N ASP A 178 3.41 -14.11 -14.81
CA ASP A 178 3.96 -15.21 -15.58
C ASP A 178 5.25 -14.74 -16.24
N ASP A 179 6.40 -15.22 -15.73
CA ASP A 179 7.72 -14.80 -16.22
C ASP A 179 7.96 -15.21 -17.67
N ASN A 180 7.39 -16.34 -18.12
CA ASN A 180 7.55 -16.84 -19.46
C ASN A 180 6.77 -16.01 -20.50
N ARG A 181 5.57 -15.59 -20.12
CA ARG A 181 4.68 -14.80 -20.99
C ARG A 181 4.80 -13.29 -20.76
N ARG A 182 5.49 -12.88 -19.69
CA ARG A 182 5.64 -11.48 -19.27
C ARG A 182 4.30 -10.73 -19.13
N GLU A 183 3.32 -11.41 -18.55
CA GLU A 183 1.97 -10.87 -18.33
C GLU A 183 1.41 -11.27 -16.97
N MET A 184 0.43 -10.49 -16.48
CA MET A 184 -0.36 -10.87 -15.30
C MET A 184 -1.45 -11.84 -15.71
N ARG A 185 -1.48 -13.03 -15.11
CA ARG A 185 -2.50 -14.04 -15.34
C ARG A 185 -3.32 -14.30 -14.11
N LEU A 186 -4.60 -14.64 -14.32
CA LEU A 186 -5.46 -15.09 -13.23
C LEU A 186 -4.80 -16.28 -12.53
N TRP A 187 -4.63 -16.15 -11.23
CA TRP A 187 -4.05 -17.21 -10.41
C TRP A 187 -5.17 -18.00 -9.72
N ASN A 188 -5.30 -19.25 -10.11
CA ASN A 188 -6.12 -20.25 -9.42
C ASN A 188 -5.15 -21.14 -8.63
N PRO A 189 -5.27 -21.17 -7.27
CA PRO A 189 -4.40 -21.98 -6.42
C PRO A 189 -4.62 -23.49 -6.64
#